data_657d4143afc4548dd2a84958af688a81
#
_entry.id   657d4143afc4548dd2a84958af688a81
#
_cell.length_a   1.000
_cell.length_b   1.000
_cell.length_c   1.000
_cell.angle_alpha   90.00
_cell.angle_beta   90.00
_cell.angle_gamma   90.00
#
_symmetry.space_group_name_H-M   'P 1'
#
loop_
_entity.id
_entity.type
_entity.pdbx_description
1 polymer ?
#
loop_
_entity_poly.entity_id
_entity_poly.type
_entity_poly.pdbx_seq_one_letter_code
_entity_poly.pdbx_strand_id
1 'polypeptide(L)'
;MNVQLRMPFPEFLALIGVMMAVGALSLDMMLPALGVMGDELGITDPNDRQQVITAFLLGIGIGQLFYGPLSDLYGRKRMLLIGLGIFIAASLWATVAHSFEAMLAARALQGFGAAAPRVISAAVVRDCFVGDRMARVMSFAMLVFIAVPIFASALGMLVLLAGDWPAIFLFTAAFALVLALWSGFRLPETHAGDAGHGNRGPFRRLLHASGIVLRT
;
A
#
# COMPACT_ATOMS: atom_id res chain seq x y z
N MET A 1 -6.49 25.11 -8.52
CA MET A 1 -7.61 24.37 -9.16
C MET A 1 -8.41 23.72 -8.05
N ASN A 2 -9.67 24.12 -7.83
CA ASN A 2 -10.52 23.46 -6.83
C ASN A 2 -11.05 22.15 -7.44
N VAL A 3 -10.42 21.03 -7.15
CA VAL A 3 -10.98 19.72 -7.50
C VAL A 3 -12.27 19.56 -6.69
N GLN A 4 -13.41 19.56 -7.38
CA GLN A 4 -14.70 19.32 -6.73
C GLN A 4 -14.73 17.85 -6.29
N LEU A 5 -14.58 17.62 -4.99
CA LEU A 5 -14.78 16.31 -4.40
C LEU A 5 -16.24 15.87 -4.62
N ARG A 6 -16.46 14.80 -5.38
CA ARG A 6 -17.81 14.23 -5.63
C ARG A 6 -18.31 13.40 -4.43
N MET A 7 -17.64 13.50 -3.26
CA MET A 7 -17.98 12.76 -2.06
C MET A 7 -18.02 13.69 -0.84
N PRO A 8 -18.82 13.38 0.21
CA PRO A 8 -18.79 14.08 1.49
C PRO A 8 -17.41 14.06 2.15
N PHE A 9 -17.07 15.15 2.84
CA PHE A 9 -15.77 15.25 3.53
C PHE A 9 -15.47 14.11 4.51
N PRO A 10 -16.43 13.60 5.32
CA PRO A 10 -16.17 12.43 6.18
C PRO A 10 -15.82 11.16 5.41
N GLU A 11 -16.49 10.94 4.26
CA GLU A 11 -16.19 9.80 3.38
C GLU A 11 -14.78 9.89 2.79
N PHE A 12 -14.39 11.08 2.32
CA PHE A 12 -13.03 11.33 1.84
C PHE A 12 -12.00 11.03 2.92
N LEU A 13 -12.25 11.50 4.14
CA LEU A 13 -11.37 11.31 5.29
C LEU A 13 -11.21 9.82 5.62
N ALA A 14 -12.32 9.07 5.64
CA ALA A 14 -12.31 7.63 5.84
C ALA A 14 -11.53 6.90 4.75
N LEU A 15 -11.75 7.26 3.47
CA LEU A 15 -11.04 6.67 2.34
C LEU A 15 -9.52 6.88 2.45
N ILE A 16 -9.06 8.11 2.75
CA ILE A 16 -7.64 8.42 2.94
C ILE A 16 -7.05 7.62 4.10
N GLY A 17 -7.77 7.53 5.22
CA GLY A 17 -7.35 6.74 6.38
C GLY A 17 -7.19 5.25 6.04
N VAL A 18 -8.17 4.66 5.35
CA VAL A 18 -8.13 3.26 4.92
C VAL A 18 -7.00 3.02 3.91
N MET A 19 -6.78 3.94 2.97
CA MET A 19 -5.65 3.85 2.03
C MET A 19 -4.30 3.79 2.76
N MET A 20 -4.10 4.61 3.79
CA MET A 20 -2.87 4.59 4.58
C MET A 20 -2.73 3.33 5.44
N ALA A 21 -3.82 2.71 5.80
CA ALA A 21 -3.87 1.54 6.67
C ALA A 21 -3.46 0.23 5.98
N VAL A 22 -3.60 0.10 4.65
CA VAL A 22 -3.39 -1.17 3.91
C VAL A 22 -2.05 -1.83 4.23
N GLY A 23 -0.96 -1.06 4.18
CA GLY A 23 0.38 -1.58 4.41
C GLY A 23 0.59 -2.03 5.87
N ALA A 24 0.17 -1.21 6.83
CA ALA A 24 0.27 -1.52 8.25
C ALA A 24 -0.60 -2.74 8.61
N LEU A 25 -1.86 -2.77 8.14
CA LEU A 25 -2.75 -3.91 8.35
C LEU A 25 -2.14 -5.21 7.85
N SER A 26 -1.60 -5.23 6.62
CA SER A 26 -0.99 -6.42 6.03
C SER A 26 0.29 -6.87 6.74
N LEU A 27 1.05 -5.93 7.31
CA LEU A 27 2.26 -6.24 8.07
C LEU A 27 1.91 -6.85 9.41
N ASP A 28 1.06 -6.18 10.18
CA ASP A 28 0.81 -6.50 11.58
C ASP A 28 -0.12 -7.71 11.77
N MET A 29 -1.07 -7.94 10.85
CA MET A 29 -1.92 -9.14 10.85
C MET A 29 -1.12 -10.43 10.70
N MET A 30 0.03 -10.39 10.05
CA MET A 30 0.86 -11.57 9.81
C MET A 30 1.73 -11.95 11.01
N LEU A 31 2.00 -11.02 11.94
CA LEU A 31 2.92 -11.27 13.07
C LEU A 31 2.57 -12.53 13.88
N PRO A 32 1.31 -12.77 14.27
CA PRO A 32 0.96 -13.99 15.01
C PRO A 32 1.12 -15.28 14.20
N ALA A 33 1.10 -15.21 12.87
CA ALA A 33 1.20 -16.37 11.99
C ALA A 33 2.65 -16.77 11.62
N LEU A 34 3.64 -15.91 11.91
CA LEU A 34 5.04 -16.14 11.51
C LEU A 34 5.60 -17.47 12.01
N GLY A 35 5.21 -17.88 13.22
CA GLY A 35 5.63 -19.16 13.79
C GLY A 35 5.11 -20.34 12.96
N VAL A 36 3.81 -20.45 12.84
CA VAL A 36 3.12 -21.55 12.15
C VAL A 36 3.54 -21.62 10.68
N MET A 37 3.57 -20.48 10.00
CA MET A 37 4.00 -20.36 8.61
C MET A 37 5.46 -20.80 8.44
N GLY A 38 6.35 -20.41 9.38
CA GLY A 38 7.77 -20.81 9.35
C GLY A 38 7.94 -22.32 9.48
N ASP A 39 7.19 -22.97 10.38
CA ASP A 39 7.23 -24.42 10.58
C ASP A 39 6.74 -25.16 9.31
N GLU A 40 5.64 -24.71 8.69
CA GLU A 40 5.11 -25.33 7.48
C GLU A 40 6.01 -25.13 6.25
N LEU A 41 6.70 -23.98 6.14
CA LEU A 41 7.65 -23.71 5.06
C LEU A 41 9.05 -24.28 5.32
N GLY A 42 9.24 -25.05 6.41
CA GLY A 42 10.49 -25.73 6.74
C GLY A 42 11.61 -24.79 7.22
N ILE A 43 11.26 -23.62 7.76
CA ILE A 43 12.24 -22.64 8.26
C ILE A 43 12.61 -22.99 9.69
N THR A 44 13.83 -23.50 9.87
CA THR A 44 14.35 -23.92 11.17
C THR A 44 14.87 -22.77 12.02
N ASP A 45 15.46 -21.74 11.40
CA ASP A 45 15.97 -20.57 12.12
C ASP A 45 14.86 -19.52 12.31
N PRO A 46 14.53 -19.14 13.57
CA PRO A 46 13.56 -18.08 13.84
C PRO A 46 13.91 -16.72 13.21
N ASN A 47 15.22 -16.43 12.99
CA ASN A 47 15.64 -15.19 12.36
C ASN A 47 15.26 -15.15 10.86
N ASP A 48 15.32 -16.29 10.17
CA ASP A 48 14.96 -16.38 8.78
C ASP A 48 13.46 -16.10 8.56
N ARG A 49 12.60 -16.42 9.52
CA ARG A 49 11.16 -16.10 9.47
C ARG A 49 10.91 -14.59 9.35
N GLN A 50 11.78 -13.76 9.91
CA GLN A 50 11.68 -12.29 9.83
C GLN A 50 11.98 -11.77 8.42
N GLN A 51 12.62 -12.55 7.55
CA GLN A 51 12.87 -12.15 6.16
C GLN A 51 11.56 -11.90 5.38
N VAL A 52 10.47 -12.55 5.78
CA VAL A 52 9.14 -12.34 5.20
C VAL A 52 8.64 -10.92 5.45
N ILE A 53 8.92 -10.35 6.63
CA ILE A 53 8.66 -8.94 6.97
C ILE A 53 9.60 -8.03 6.19
N THR A 54 10.89 -8.37 6.18
CA THR A 54 11.92 -7.59 5.48
C THR A 54 11.63 -7.49 3.98
N ALA A 55 11.24 -8.59 3.34
CA ALA A 55 10.86 -8.61 1.92
C ALA A 55 9.68 -7.66 1.63
N PHE A 56 8.65 -7.66 2.49
CA PHE A 56 7.52 -6.75 2.37
C PHE A 56 7.94 -5.29 2.53
N LEU A 57 8.76 -4.97 3.53
CA LEU A 57 9.26 -3.61 3.76
C LEU A 57 10.16 -3.12 2.62
N LEU A 58 11.02 -3.98 2.07
CA LEU A 58 11.82 -3.68 0.87
C LEU A 58 10.91 -3.38 -0.33
N GLY A 59 9.86 -4.18 -0.51
CA GLY A 59 8.85 -3.93 -1.54
C GLY A 59 8.21 -2.55 -1.40
N ILE A 60 7.79 -2.17 -0.18
CA ILE A 60 7.26 -0.84 0.11
C ILE A 60 8.29 0.25 -0.22
N GLY A 61 9.54 0.10 0.23
CA GLY A 61 10.61 1.08 0.00
C GLY A 61 10.83 1.33 -1.49
N ILE A 62 10.96 0.25 -2.27
CA ILE A 62 11.11 0.33 -3.73
C ILE A 62 9.86 0.99 -4.35
N GLY A 63 8.66 0.51 -4.00
CA GLY A 63 7.41 1.03 -4.54
C GLY A 63 7.22 2.53 -4.31
N GLN A 64 7.61 3.06 -3.15
CA GLN A 64 7.50 4.48 -2.83
C GLN A 64 8.30 5.37 -3.79
N LEU A 65 9.46 4.90 -4.27
CA LEU A 65 10.27 5.63 -5.25
C LEU A 65 9.58 5.75 -6.61
N PHE A 66 8.79 4.74 -6.99
CA PHE A 66 8.14 4.68 -8.30
C PHE A 66 6.75 5.31 -8.32
N TYR A 67 5.91 5.06 -7.30
CA TYR A 67 4.51 5.51 -7.34
C TYR A 67 4.34 7.03 -7.28
N GLY A 68 5.26 7.78 -6.67
CA GLY A 68 5.24 9.24 -6.69
C GLY A 68 5.25 9.77 -8.14
N PRO A 69 6.41 9.65 -8.83
CA PRO A 69 6.55 10.15 -10.20
C PRO A 69 5.57 9.52 -11.20
N LEU A 70 5.28 8.21 -11.07
CA LEU A 70 4.34 7.54 -11.99
C LEU A 70 2.91 8.07 -11.82
N SER A 71 2.49 8.37 -10.59
CA SER A 71 1.16 8.93 -10.36
C SER A 71 1.01 10.38 -10.83
N ASP A 72 2.12 11.13 -10.89
CA ASP A 72 2.16 12.46 -11.51
C ASP A 72 2.02 12.37 -13.03
N LEU A 73 2.57 11.32 -13.65
CA LEU A 73 2.54 11.14 -15.10
C LEU A 73 1.26 10.51 -15.62
N TYR A 74 0.77 9.47 -14.95
CA TYR A 74 -0.33 8.64 -15.44
C TYR A 74 -1.67 8.89 -14.74
N GLY A 75 -1.68 9.74 -13.71
CA GLY A 75 -2.85 10.06 -12.89
C GLY A 75 -2.90 9.27 -11.58
N ARG A 76 -3.44 9.92 -10.53
CA ARG A 76 -3.48 9.39 -9.15
C ARG A 76 -4.32 8.12 -9.05
N LYS A 77 -5.57 8.20 -9.53
CA LYS A 77 -6.52 7.09 -9.43
C LYS A 77 -6.05 5.86 -10.19
N ARG A 78 -5.52 6.05 -11.40
CA ARG A 78 -5.05 4.94 -12.24
C ARG A 78 -3.91 4.18 -11.57
N MET A 79 -2.92 4.90 -11.05
CA MET A 79 -1.77 4.28 -10.38
C MET A 79 -2.14 3.63 -9.05
N LEU A 80 -3.13 4.20 -8.32
CA LEU A 80 -3.69 3.57 -7.13
C LEU A 80 -4.30 2.20 -7.43
N LEU A 81 -5.15 2.12 -8.46
CA LEU A 81 -5.83 0.87 -8.84
C LEU A 81 -4.83 -0.18 -9.35
N ILE A 82 -3.81 0.22 -10.10
CA ILE A 82 -2.73 -0.69 -10.51
C ILE A 82 -1.98 -1.24 -9.29
N GLY A 83 -1.61 -0.38 -8.34
CA GLY A 83 -0.92 -0.81 -7.13
C GLY A 83 -1.75 -1.74 -6.26
N LEU A 84 -3.05 -1.44 -6.07
CA LEU A 84 -3.97 -2.33 -5.37
C LEU A 84 -4.16 -3.66 -6.11
N GLY A 85 -4.20 -3.65 -7.44
CA GLY A 85 -4.25 -4.87 -8.26
C GLY A 85 -3.01 -5.75 -8.05
N ILE A 86 -1.81 -5.14 -8.03
CA ILE A 86 -0.56 -5.85 -7.72
C ILE A 86 -0.59 -6.42 -6.30
N PHE A 87 -1.06 -5.64 -5.32
CA PHE A 87 -1.20 -6.08 -3.93
C PHE A 87 -2.12 -7.29 -3.82
N ILE A 88 -3.30 -7.25 -4.45
CA ILE A 88 -4.28 -8.35 -4.45
C ILE A 88 -3.69 -9.60 -5.09
N ALA A 89 -3.09 -9.48 -6.28
CA ALA A 89 -2.49 -10.61 -6.98
C ALA A 89 -1.36 -11.25 -6.16
N ALA A 90 -0.50 -10.44 -5.54
CA ALA A 90 0.58 -10.91 -4.68
C ALA A 90 0.05 -11.55 -3.38
N SER A 91 -1.03 -11.01 -2.79
CA SER A 91 -1.69 -11.62 -1.63
C SER A 91 -2.26 -12.99 -1.98
N LEU A 92 -2.95 -13.12 -3.13
CA LEU A 92 -3.45 -14.40 -3.59
C LEU A 92 -2.31 -15.38 -3.91
N TRP A 93 -1.21 -14.92 -4.47
CA TRP A 93 -0.03 -15.76 -4.67
C TRP A 93 0.53 -16.26 -3.35
N ALA A 94 0.62 -15.43 -2.32
CA ALA A 94 1.11 -15.81 -0.99
C ALA A 94 0.27 -16.94 -0.38
N THR A 95 -1.05 -17.04 -0.66
CA THR A 95 -1.91 -18.12 -0.14
C THR A 95 -1.56 -19.51 -0.67
N VAL A 96 -0.93 -19.58 -1.84
CA VAL A 96 -0.53 -20.83 -2.49
C VAL A 96 0.99 -21.01 -2.55
N ALA A 97 1.74 -20.24 -1.77
CA ALA A 97 3.19 -20.36 -1.72
C ALA A 97 3.60 -21.61 -0.92
N HIS A 98 4.23 -22.56 -1.60
CA HIS A 98 4.70 -23.81 -1.01
C HIS A 98 6.21 -23.82 -0.71
N SER A 99 6.92 -22.74 -0.99
CA SER A 99 8.34 -22.57 -0.65
C SER A 99 8.60 -21.21 -0.02
N PHE A 100 9.66 -21.15 0.75
CA PHE A 100 10.07 -19.91 1.42
C PHE A 100 10.42 -18.81 0.42
N GLU A 101 11.12 -19.16 -0.65
CA GLU A 101 11.49 -18.21 -1.72
C GLU A 101 10.25 -17.65 -2.43
N ALA A 102 9.25 -18.49 -2.71
CA ALA A 102 7.99 -18.05 -3.29
C ALA A 102 7.25 -17.09 -2.35
N MET A 103 7.25 -17.39 -1.03
CA MET A 103 6.69 -16.49 -0.02
C MET A 103 7.42 -15.15 0.02
N LEU A 104 8.76 -15.14 0.01
CA LEU A 104 9.55 -13.90 -0.01
C LEU A 104 9.24 -13.06 -1.25
N ALA A 105 9.17 -13.68 -2.42
CA ALA A 105 8.85 -13.00 -3.67
C ALA A 105 7.41 -12.43 -3.65
N ALA A 106 6.44 -13.21 -3.18
CA ALA A 106 5.05 -12.75 -3.03
C ALA A 106 4.97 -11.56 -2.05
N ARG A 107 5.68 -11.60 -0.93
CA ARG A 107 5.73 -10.52 0.06
C ARG A 107 6.39 -9.26 -0.47
N ALA A 108 7.50 -9.37 -1.20
CA ALA A 108 8.14 -8.23 -1.85
C ALA A 108 7.19 -7.55 -2.85
N LEU A 109 6.52 -8.34 -3.69
CA LEU A 109 5.53 -7.84 -4.64
C LEU A 109 4.29 -7.24 -3.95
N GLN A 110 3.82 -7.86 -2.87
CA GLN A 110 2.71 -7.35 -2.05
C GLN A 110 3.09 -6.00 -1.41
N GLY A 111 4.31 -5.89 -0.86
CA GLY A 111 4.84 -4.63 -0.33
C GLY A 111 4.95 -3.54 -1.40
N PHE A 112 5.42 -3.89 -2.59
CA PHE A 112 5.45 -2.97 -3.73
C PHE A 112 4.04 -2.43 -4.05
N GLY A 113 3.03 -3.30 -4.11
CA GLY A 113 1.64 -2.89 -4.30
C GLY A 113 1.10 -2.02 -3.17
N ALA A 114 1.44 -2.33 -1.90
CA ALA A 114 1.02 -1.59 -0.72
C ALA A 114 1.57 -0.15 -0.65
N ALA A 115 2.66 0.14 -1.34
CA ALA A 115 3.23 1.48 -1.42
C ALA A 115 2.31 2.47 -2.14
N ALA A 116 1.54 2.01 -3.14
CA ALA A 116 0.67 2.88 -3.95
C ALA A 116 -0.38 3.63 -3.11
N PRO A 117 -1.25 2.97 -2.32
CA PRO A 117 -2.27 3.68 -1.55
C PRO A 117 -1.64 4.65 -0.53
N ARG A 118 -0.48 4.32 0.04
CA ARG A 118 0.22 5.20 0.98
C ARG A 118 0.75 6.48 0.32
N VAL A 119 1.43 6.35 -0.81
CA VAL A 119 2.03 7.50 -1.53
C VAL A 119 0.93 8.36 -2.14
N ILE A 120 -0.04 7.72 -2.77
CA ILE A 120 -1.09 8.41 -3.52
C ILE A 120 -2.09 9.10 -2.59
N SER A 121 -2.41 8.54 -1.41
CA SER A 121 -3.26 9.22 -0.43
C SER A 121 -2.68 10.58 -0.03
N ALA A 122 -1.38 10.65 0.28
CA ALA A 122 -0.72 11.90 0.61
C ALA A 122 -0.69 12.89 -0.57
N ALA A 123 -0.55 12.39 -1.81
CA ALA A 123 -0.59 13.21 -3.01
C ALA A 123 -2.00 13.77 -3.26
N VAL A 124 -3.03 12.94 -3.18
CA VAL A 124 -4.44 13.35 -3.32
C VAL A 124 -4.83 14.42 -2.30
N VAL A 125 -4.40 14.26 -1.04
CA VAL A 125 -4.66 15.29 -0.01
C VAL A 125 -4.02 16.62 -0.38
N ARG A 126 -2.78 16.62 -0.88
CA ARG A 126 -2.08 17.84 -1.33
C ARG A 126 -2.71 18.46 -2.58
N ASP A 127 -3.28 17.65 -3.47
CA ASP A 127 -3.96 18.13 -4.66
C ASP A 127 -5.32 18.80 -4.34
N CYS A 128 -6.00 18.32 -3.26
CA CYS A 128 -7.34 18.77 -2.89
C CYS A 128 -7.37 19.88 -1.83
N PHE A 129 -6.36 19.96 -0.95
CA PHE A 129 -6.36 20.85 0.21
C PHE A 129 -5.05 21.61 0.38
N VAL A 130 -5.14 22.80 0.97
CA VAL A 130 -4.00 23.65 1.34
C VAL A 130 -4.15 24.17 2.77
N GLY A 131 -3.04 24.52 3.40
CA GLY A 131 -3.02 25.12 4.75
C GLY A 131 -3.63 24.21 5.82
N ASP A 132 -4.42 24.82 6.71
CA ASP A 132 -4.98 24.13 7.89
C ASP A 132 -5.89 22.95 7.57
N ARG A 133 -6.61 23.00 6.44
CA ARG A 133 -7.46 21.88 6.00
C ARG A 133 -6.61 20.66 5.60
N MET A 134 -5.52 20.88 4.90
CA MET A 134 -4.58 19.82 4.56
C MET A 134 -3.97 19.21 5.82
N ALA A 135 -3.51 20.06 6.77
CA ALA A 135 -2.95 19.60 8.04
C ALA A 135 -3.94 18.73 8.83
N ARG A 136 -5.23 19.15 8.90
CA ARG A 136 -6.27 18.40 9.61
C ARG A 136 -6.52 17.02 8.98
N VAL A 137 -6.61 16.93 7.65
CA VAL A 137 -6.78 15.65 6.95
C VAL A 137 -5.59 14.73 7.17
N MET A 138 -4.36 15.27 7.05
CA MET A 138 -3.13 14.49 7.28
C MET A 138 -3.00 14.02 8.73
N SER A 139 -3.35 14.86 9.72
CA SER A 139 -3.34 14.46 11.13
C SER A 139 -4.32 13.32 11.41
N PHE A 140 -5.53 13.38 10.84
CA PHE A 140 -6.49 12.29 10.99
C PHE A 140 -6.00 10.99 10.31
N ALA A 141 -5.45 11.09 9.11
CA ALA A 141 -4.90 9.95 8.40
C ALA A 141 -3.75 9.29 9.18
N MET A 142 -2.89 10.11 9.81
CA MET A 142 -1.83 9.62 10.70
C MET A 142 -2.39 8.97 11.98
N LEU A 143 -3.47 9.50 12.55
CA LEU A 143 -4.13 8.89 13.70
C LEU A 143 -4.66 7.49 13.34
N VAL A 144 -5.33 7.35 12.20
CA VAL A 144 -5.77 6.04 11.69
C VAL A 144 -4.57 5.11 11.48
N PHE A 145 -3.50 5.59 10.84
CA PHE A 145 -2.29 4.80 10.61
C PHE A 145 -1.66 4.28 11.90
N ILE A 146 -1.62 5.09 12.97
CA ILE A 146 -1.07 4.69 14.28
C ILE A 146 -2.02 3.73 15.01
N ALA A 147 -3.34 3.87 14.84
CA ALA A 147 -4.32 3.02 15.51
C ALA A 147 -4.41 1.61 14.87
N VAL A 148 -4.17 1.50 13.57
CA VAL A 148 -4.33 0.23 12.83
C VAL A 148 -3.49 -0.92 13.40
N PRO A 149 -2.20 -0.78 13.72
CA PRO A 149 -1.38 -1.86 14.29
C PRO A 149 -1.98 -2.49 15.54
N ILE A 150 -2.64 -1.68 16.39
CA ILE A 150 -3.24 -2.16 17.66
C ILE A 150 -4.34 -3.21 17.37
N PHE A 151 -5.14 -2.96 16.36
CA PHE A 151 -6.25 -3.84 15.97
C PHE A 151 -5.82 -4.93 14.98
N ALA A 152 -4.82 -4.65 14.15
CA ALA A 152 -4.38 -5.54 13.09
C ALA A 152 -3.85 -6.87 13.62
N SER A 153 -3.00 -6.85 14.65
CA SER A 153 -2.48 -8.07 15.27
C SER A 153 -3.59 -8.90 15.93
N ALA A 154 -4.56 -8.24 16.59
CA ALA A 154 -5.71 -8.94 17.17
C ALA A 154 -6.60 -9.58 16.09
N LEU A 155 -6.85 -8.85 14.98
CA LEU A 155 -7.56 -9.41 13.82
C LEU A 155 -6.79 -10.57 13.19
N GLY A 156 -5.47 -10.47 13.07
CA GLY A 156 -4.62 -11.55 12.59
C GLY A 156 -4.74 -12.81 13.44
N MET A 157 -4.73 -12.67 14.77
CA MET A 157 -4.95 -13.77 15.70
C MET A 157 -6.34 -14.39 15.55
N LEU A 158 -7.39 -13.58 15.43
CA LEU A 158 -8.76 -14.07 15.23
C LEU A 158 -8.91 -14.86 13.92
N VAL A 159 -8.30 -14.36 12.83
CA VAL A 159 -8.30 -15.05 11.54
C VAL A 159 -7.54 -16.37 11.64
N LEU A 160 -6.40 -16.39 12.35
CA LEU A 160 -5.59 -17.59 12.56
C LEU A 160 -6.32 -18.64 13.42
N LEU A 161 -7.13 -18.21 14.40
CA LEU A 161 -7.96 -19.11 15.20
C LEU A 161 -9.14 -19.70 14.42
N ALA A 162 -9.62 -19.00 13.42
CA ALA A 162 -10.72 -19.44 12.56
C ALA A 162 -10.29 -20.27 11.35
N GLY A 163 -8.99 -20.25 11.01
CA GLY A 163 -8.43 -20.95 9.87
C GLY A 163 -6.90 -20.97 9.91
N ASP A 164 -6.30 -21.39 8.80
CA ASP A 164 -4.84 -21.44 8.65
C ASP A 164 -4.25 -20.07 8.25
N TRP A 165 -2.92 -19.92 8.34
CA TRP A 165 -2.22 -18.68 8.00
C TRP A 165 -2.52 -18.11 6.59
N PRO A 166 -2.82 -18.91 5.53
CA PRO A 166 -3.23 -18.37 4.23
C PRO A 166 -4.50 -17.52 4.28
N ALA A 167 -5.39 -17.76 5.26
CA ALA A 167 -6.60 -16.95 5.44
C ALA A 167 -6.29 -15.47 5.73
N ILE A 168 -5.14 -15.16 6.34
CA ILE A 168 -4.69 -13.78 6.57
C ILE A 168 -4.45 -13.06 5.24
N PHE A 169 -3.83 -13.74 4.29
CA PHE A 169 -3.59 -13.18 2.95
C PHE A 169 -4.88 -13.02 2.14
N LEU A 170 -5.82 -13.96 2.28
CA LEU A 170 -7.16 -13.82 1.69
C LEU A 170 -7.91 -12.63 2.28
N PHE A 171 -7.85 -12.45 3.60
CA PHE A 171 -8.47 -11.30 4.25
C PHE A 171 -7.89 -9.98 3.75
N THR A 172 -6.56 -9.86 3.67
CA THR A 172 -5.91 -8.64 3.17
C THR A 172 -6.18 -8.40 1.69
N ALA A 173 -6.28 -9.46 0.87
CA ALA A 173 -6.69 -9.37 -0.53
C ALA A 173 -8.14 -8.87 -0.66
N ALA A 174 -9.07 -9.41 0.13
CA ALA A 174 -10.47 -8.98 0.14
C ALA A 174 -10.59 -7.52 0.60
N PHE A 175 -9.86 -7.13 1.65
CA PHE A 175 -9.81 -5.74 2.13
C PHE A 175 -9.31 -4.78 1.04
N ALA A 176 -8.23 -5.13 0.35
CA ALA A 176 -7.70 -4.33 -0.75
C ALA A 176 -8.64 -4.28 -1.96
N LEU A 177 -9.39 -5.36 -2.23
CA LEU A 177 -10.40 -5.39 -3.28
C LEU A 177 -11.55 -4.42 -2.96
N VAL A 178 -12.06 -4.43 -1.72
CA VAL A 178 -13.09 -3.48 -1.27
C VAL A 178 -12.58 -2.04 -1.42
N LEU A 179 -11.34 -1.77 -1.02
CA LEU A 179 -10.72 -0.45 -1.18
C LEU A 179 -10.56 -0.08 -2.66
N ALA A 180 -10.16 -1.02 -3.52
CA ALA A 180 -10.03 -0.78 -4.96
C ALA A 180 -11.37 -0.44 -5.62
N LEU A 181 -12.43 -1.15 -5.25
CA LEU A 181 -13.79 -0.85 -5.72
C LEU A 181 -14.27 0.50 -5.19
N TRP A 182 -14.12 0.75 -3.88
CA TRP A 182 -14.53 2.02 -3.27
C TRP A 182 -13.80 3.22 -3.91
N SER A 183 -12.47 3.17 -4.00
CA SER A 183 -11.69 4.22 -4.64
C SER A 183 -11.99 4.32 -6.15
N GLY A 184 -12.22 3.19 -6.82
CA GLY A 184 -12.58 3.13 -8.23
C GLY A 184 -13.88 3.87 -8.56
N PHE A 185 -14.91 3.73 -7.71
CA PHE A 185 -16.20 4.37 -7.94
C PHE A 185 -16.29 5.80 -7.39
N ARG A 186 -15.64 6.07 -6.25
CA ARG A 186 -15.83 7.31 -5.50
C ARG A 186 -14.71 8.33 -5.64
N LEU A 187 -13.45 7.89 -5.80
CA LEU A 187 -12.33 8.81 -5.94
C LEU A 187 -12.30 9.40 -7.37
N PRO A 188 -12.44 10.73 -7.53
CA PRO A 188 -12.22 11.36 -8.82
C PRO A 188 -10.74 11.36 -9.18
N GLU A 189 -10.40 11.51 -10.46
CA GLU A 189 -9.01 11.79 -10.84
C GLU A 189 -8.65 13.21 -10.37
N THR A 190 -7.69 13.33 -9.49
CA THR A 190 -7.27 14.61 -8.90
C THR A 190 -6.13 15.26 -9.69
N HIS A 191 -5.41 14.47 -10.48
CA HIS A 191 -4.35 14.95 -11.36
C HIS A 191 -4.40 14.23 -12.69
N ALA A 192 -4.69 14.98 -13.76
CA ALA A 192 -4.93 14.40 -15.10
C ALA A 192 -3.70 13.79 -15.77
N GLY A 193 -2.54 13.84 -15.10
CA GLY A 193 -1.27 13.33 -15.61
C GLY A 193 -0.64 14.24 -16.69
N ASP A 194 0.67 14.40 -16.60
CA ASP A 194 1.45 15.23 -17.54
C ASP A 194 1.91 14.45 -18.79
N ALA A 195 1.42 13.25 -19.01
CA ALA A 195 1.85 12.38 -20.12
C ALA A 195 1.61 13.00 -21.52
N GLY A 196 0.75 14.03 -21.62
CA GLY A 196 0.42 14.73 -22.87
C GLY A 196 1.15 16.07 -23.10
N HIS A 197 1.88 16.59 -22.14
CA HIS A 197 2.40 17.97 -22.16
C HIS A 197 3.91 18.09 -21.98
N GLY A 198 4.71 17.33 -22.69
CA GLY A 198 6.13 17.66 -22.69
C GLY A 198 7.12 16.60 -23.11
N ASN A 199 7.92 16.95 -24.08
CA ASN A 199 8.99 16.26 -24.82
C ASN A 199 10.20 15.80 -23.94
N ARG A 200 10.00 15.43 -22.67
CA ARG A 200 11.07 14.85 -21.83
C ARG A 200 10.55 13.57 -21.19
N GLY A 201 10.98 12.43 -21.75
CA GLY A 201 10.54 11.10 -21.31
C GLY A 201 10.64 10.91 -19.79
N PRO A 202 9.71 10.12 -19.19
CA PRO A 202 9.60 9.92 -17.75
C PRO A 202 10.90 9.44 -17.10
N PHE A 203 11.69 8.66 -17.80
CA PHE A 203 12.98 8.14 -17.34
C PHE A 203 14.05 9.22 -17.09
N ARG A 204 14.03 10.31 -17.86
CA ARG A 204 14.98 11.42 -17.67
C ARG A 204 14.65 12.28 -16.43
N ARG A 205 13.36 12.40 -16.06
CA ARG A 205 12.96 13.08 -14.83
C ARG A 205 13.30 12.25 -13.59
N LEU A 206 13.16 10.93 -13.64
CA LEU A 206 13.60 10.01 -12.58
C LEU A 206 15.13 10.09 -12.38
N LEU A 207 15.92 10.10 -13.45
CA LEU A 207 17.38 10.21 -13.37
C LEU A 207 17.83 11.61 -12.87
N HIS A 208 17.11 12.68 -13.20
CA HIS A 208 17.40 14.02 -12.66
C HIS A 208 17.06 14.13 -11.17
N ALA A 209 15.93 13.54 -10.73
CA ALA A 209 15.52 13.55 -9.33
C ALA A 209 16.50 12.73 -8.46
N SER A 210 16.91 11.54 -8.94
CA SER A 210 17.92 10.72 -8.23
C SER A 210 19.33 11.36 -8.24
N GLY A 211 19.69 12.07 -9.31
CA GLY A 211 20.98 12.79 -9.39
C GLY A 211 21.11 13.99 -8.45
N ILE A 212 20.00 14.59 -8.03
CA ILE A 212 19.98 15.68 -7.05
C ILE A 212 20.16 15.11 -5.64
N VAL A 213 19.54 13.95 -5.34
CA VAL A 213 19.64 13.32 -4.00
C VAL A 213 21.04 12.74 -3.73
N LEU A 214 21.81 12.36 -4.77
CA LEU A 214 23.17 11.81 -4.61
C LEU A 214 24.26 12.89 -4.58
N ARG A 215 23.92 14.19 -4.73
CA ARG A 215 24.88 15.31 -4.71
C ARG A 215 24.81 16.19 -3.45
N THR A 216 23.93 15.86 -2.50
CA THR A 216 23.86 16.45 -1.16
C THR A 216 24.34 15.45 -0.12
#